data_6c00097083720b0e08008c5eab0be9d4
#
_entry.id   6c00097083720b0e08008c5eab0be9d4
#
_cell.length_a   1.000
_cell.length_b   1.000
_cell.length_c   1.000
_cell.angle_alpha   90.00
_cell.angle_beta   90.00
_cell.angle_gamma   90.00
#
_symmetry.space_group_name_H-M   'P 1'
#
loop_
_entity.id
_entity.type
_entity.pdbx_description
1 polymer ?
#
loop_
_entity_poly.entity_id
_entity_poly.type
_entity_poly.pdbx_seq_one_letter_code
_entity_poly.pdbx_strand_id
1 'polypeptide(L)'
;MLKHASAFGLCIAAVVVLSAPVWSEQQPAVPRSAGAQAKAFNFDGKDALAGWAITGDVAIDVTRGRGGGNSSLKVGPGGKALLKLRERDESGKVEVWVYDDGAVPDDVKAGRLGPRWGLVQSDGKVLAVGILYASYLGGAEGYTATACDSRDWFDQLFWLGVNRAPAGWHKWTFDFDPEVGLQVFHNDRQVNAVDSRKTGLKGFSALAVWGDDDRGKDQTIWLADLSVTLGGPVTVPPVIEADPYEEEAVAAEMSQSRPVIVYTEENAPATPKLEDLLLKQDVSRYGITWTFQKPARVGQFVNSDWYVVGPVAVEAIDPKPLYGGEIPRRELDGMDNERPEAHRVRNGFMLNPPAKMEVAYDSGVRNWFTQLLIQRLPVTMKPGDSLVSTISMPKNLLLGAQLRNKIERGVDDSSPIRTAAVLTCVGEPQPPDAFRPGFCDRQQRIYLARNLKRDLLPVAAATRSIPRIQQYIRFTQRPWVGTCFFGFEEPVENMPQYGLEYGRVAGISALLLCTDLKPEQKELLLVNFVQIGIDLGGMIRAGHPGWTGWGGHGSGRKLPIVFAGLLLGDDELAGISLSYPKVSFGEDEQTAYGDCWTGAKVVFAGHSGIDAATGEGRSRGSG
;
A
#
# COMPACT_ATOMS: atom_id res chain seq x y z
N MET A 1 -9.41 -26.78 -34.63
CA MET A 1 -9.97 -26.67 -33.27
C MET A 1 -9.16 -27.54 -32.34
N LEU A 2 -8.02 -27.10 -31.87
CA LEU A 2 -7.18 -27.72 -30.81
C LEU A 2 -5.77 -27.08 -30.87
N LYS A 3 -5.64 -25.77 -30.57
CA LYS A 3 -4.33 -25.11 -30.52
C LYS A 3 -4.23 -23.98 -29.48
N HIS A 4 -5.16 -23.87 -28.53
CA HIS A 4 -5.09 -22.78 -27.53
C HIS A 4 -5.04 -23.19 -26.04
N ALA A 5 -4.74 -24.46 -25.76
CA ALA A 5 -4.76 -24.96 -24.38
C ALA A 5 -3.38 -24.99 -23.67
N SER A 6 -2.34 -24.31 -24.19
CA SER A 6 -1.00 -24.42 -23.61
C SER A 6 -0.34 -23.08 -23.22
N ALA A 7 -1.09 -22.05 -22.87
CA ALA A 7 -0.54 -20.73 -22.54
C ALA A 7 -0.65 -20.34 -21.05
N PHE A 8 -0.91 -21.27 -20.12
CA PHE A 8 -0.82 -20.99 -18.67
C PHE A 8 0.50 -21.49 -18.08
N GLY A 9 1.61 -20.99 -18.63
CA GLY A 9 2.91 -21.08 -17.97
C GLY A 9 3.15 -19.79 -17.16
N LEU A 10 2.79 -19.82 -15.88
CA LEU A 10 2.97 -18.70 -14.98
C LEU A 10 4.46 -18.50 -14.66
N CYS A 11 5.09 -17.44 -15.20
CA CYS A 11 6.37 -16.98 -14.69
C CYS A 11 6.11 -15.98 -13.54
N ILE A 12 6.23 -16.45 -12.30
CA ILE A 12 6.29 -15.58 -11.12
C ILE A 12 7.77 -15.27 -10.85
N ALA A 13 8.24 -14.12 -11.31
CA ALA A 13 9.48 -13.54 -10.85
C ALA A 13 9.15 -12.50 -9.77
N ALA A 14 9.46 -12.80 -8.52
CA ALA A 14 9.34 -11.86 -7.42
C ALA A 14 10.46 -10.82 -7.52
N VAL A 15 10.14 -9.60 -7.91
CA VAL A 15 11.03 -8.45 -7.81
C VAL A 15 10.60 -7.63 -6.60
N VAL A 16 11.41 -7.66 -5.56
CA VAL A 16 11.27 -6.78 -4.40
C VAL A 16 11.87 -5.43 -4.75
N VAL A 17 11.03 -4.44 -5.04
CA VAL A 17 11.44 -3.03 -5.14
C VAL A 17 10.87 -2.30 -3.93
N LEU A 18 11.75 -1.76 -3.11
CA LEU A 18 11.44 -0.99 -1.92
C LEU A 18 11.28 0.48 -2.31
N SER A 19 10.12 1.06 -2.11
CA SER A 19 9.89 2.51 -2.18
C SER A 19 9.76 3.09 -0.78
N ALA A 20 10.36 4.26 -0.57
CA ALA A 20 10.37 4.95 0.70
C ALA A 20 9.11 5.80 0.91
N PRO A 21 8.56 5.87 2.12
CA PRO A 21 7.54 6.83 2.46
C PRO A 21 8.16 8.21 2.73
N VAL A 22 7.55 9.26 2.21
CA VAL A 22 7.83 10.64 2.57
C VAL A 22 6.93 11.01 3.74
N TRP A 23 7.52 11.36 4.87
CA TRP A 23 6.80 11.75 6.08
C TRP A 23 6.82 13.27 6.26
N SER A 24 5.70 13.86 6.58
CA SER A 24 5.56 15.26 6.98
C SER A 24 4.99 15.36 8.39
N GLU A 25 5.60 16.27 9.13
CA GLU A 25 5.21 16.95 10.35
C GLU A 25 5.13 16.21 11.70
N GLN A 26 5.71 16.93 12.68
CA GLN A 26 5.96 16.57 14.06
C GLN A 26 4.66 16.32 14.83
N GLN A 27 4.54 15.15 15.44
CA GLN A 27 3.66 14.96 16.59
C GLN A 27 4.39 15.27 17.88
N PRO A 28 3.74 15.91 18.85
CA PRO A 28 4.33 16.11 20.16
C PRO A 28 4.58 14.76 20.84
N ALA A 29 5.74 14.62 21.48
CA ALA A 29 6.08 13.45 22.27
C ALA A 29 4.99 13.19 23.32
N VAL A 30 4.52 11.95 23.39
CA VAL A 30 3.57 11.52 24.43
C VAL A 30 4.23 11.69 25.80
N PRO A 31 3.62 12.40 26.76
CA PRO A 31 4.20 12.57 28.08
C PRO A 31 4.29 11.21 28.80
N ARG A 32 5.47 10.83 29.25
CA ARG A 32 5.68 9.59 30.00
C ARG A 32 5.18 9.71 31.43
N SER A 33 4.70 8.59 31.98
CA SER A 33 4.23 8.50 33.36
C SER A 33 5.28 8.92 34.36
N ALA A 34 4.83 9.54 35.47
CA ALA A 34 5.67 9.93 36.61
C ALA A 34 6.38 8.68 37.17
N GLY A 35 7.71 8.62 37.03
CA GLY A 35 8.55 7.52 37.53
C GLY A 35 9.67 7.10 36.59
N ALA A 36 9.74 7.64 35.36
CA ALA A 36 10.83 7.33 34.44
C ALA A 36 12.17 7.86 34.96
N GLN A 37 13.16 6.98 35.07
CA GLN A 37 14.53 7.36 35.45
C GLN A 37 15.37 7.56 34.22
N ALA A 38 15.92 8.77 34.04
CA ALA A 38 16.89 9.04 33.00
C ALA A 38 18.30 8.66 33.50
N LYS A 39 19.05 7.96 32.66
CA LYS A 39 20.47 7.66 32.90
C LYS A 39 21.29 8.20 31.73
N ALA A 40 22.22 9.07 32.00
CA ALA A 40 23.18 9.57 31.04
C ALA A 40 24.47 8.75 31.08
N PHE A 41 25.04 8.52 29.91
CA PHE A 41 26.34 7.89 29.74
C PHE A 41 27.25 8.89 29.02
N ASN A 42 28.35 9.21 29.64
CA ASN A 42 29.43 9.94 28.99
C ASN A 42 30.62 8.99 28.77
N PHE A 43 31.47 9.34 27.88
CA PHE A 43 32.64 8.53 27.54
C PHE A 43 33.93 9.16 28.12
N ASP A 44 33.79 10.08 29.08
CA ASP A 44 34.91 10.68 29.80
C ASP A 44 35.24 9.86 31.04
N GLY A 45 36.49 9.53 31.23
CA GLY A 45 36.99 8.88 32.43
C GLY A 45 37.38 7.41 32.29
N LYS A 46 37.91 6.85 33.37
CA LYS A 46 38.50 5.51 33.37
C LYS A 46 37.50 4.36 33.20
N ASP A 47 36.25 4.59 33.57
CA ASP A 47 35.17 3.60 33.56
C ASP A 47 34.16 3.82 32.40
N ALA A 48 34.56 4.56 31.37
CA ALA A 48 33.71 4.95 30.27
C ALA A 48 33.06 3.77 29.52
N LEU A 49 33.69 2.61 29.54
CA LEU A 49 33.21 1.37 28.95
C LEU A 49 32.57 0.41 29.97
N ALA A 50 32.40 0.81 31.20
CA ALA A 50 31.76 -0.03 32.21
C ALA A 50 30.31 -0.40 31.78
N GLY A 51 30.00 -1.68 31.75
CA GLY A 51 28.72 -2.21 31.35
C GLY A 51 28.55 -2.45 29.82
N TRP A 52 29.56 -2.10 29.03
CA TRP A 52 29.58 -2.42 27.62
C TRP A 52 30.26 -3.78 27.37
N ALA A 53 29.60 -4.64 26.58
CA ALA A 53 30.22 -5.83 26.00
C ALA A 53 30.81 -5.43 24.63
N ILE A 54 32.11 -5.62 24.47
CA ILE A 54 32.88 -5.11 23.34
C ILE A 54 33.54 -6.26 22.59
N THR A 55 33.50 -6.21 21.28
CA THR A 55 34.24 -7.10 20.37
C THR A 55 34.77 -6.30 19.18
N GLY A 56 35.93 -6.69 18.65
CA GLY A 56 36.54 -6.05 17.48
C GLY A 56 37.09 -4.65 17.76
N ASP A 57 37.11 -3.78 16.74
CA ASP A 57 37.68 -2.44 16.81
C ASP A 57 36.74 -1.46 17.52
N VAL A 58 36.85 -1.41 18.83
CA VAL A 58 36.09 -0.49 19.70
C VAL A 58 37.03 0.14 20.73
N ALA A 59 37.02 1.46 20.81
CA ALA A 59 37.88 2.20 21.76
C ALA A 59 37.23 3.52 22.20
N ILE A 60 37.78 4.14 23.24
CA ILE A 60 37.47 5.53 23.55
C ILE A 60 38.39 6.44 22.75
N ASP A 61 37.80 7.35 22.01
CA ASP A 61 38.53 8.41 21.29
C ASP A 61 38.46 9.69 22.10
N VAL A 62 39.60 10.08 22.68
CA VAL A 62 39.75 11.30 23.48
C VAL A 62 39.99 12.56 22.63
N THR A 63 40.05 12.41 21.33
CA THR A 63 40.29 13.53 20.39
C THR A 63 39.01 14.03 19.71
N ARG A 64 37.94 13.28 19.84
CA ARG A 64 36.65 13.56 19.17
C ARG A 64 35.50 13.49 20.19
N GLY A 65 35.30 14.61 20.89
CA GLY A 65 34.14 14.78 21.78
C GLY A 65 33.08 15.69 21.18
N ARG A 66 31.95 15.83 21.89
CA ARG A 66 30.85 16.72 21.50
C ARG A 66 30.50 17.66 22.66
N GLY A 67 30.21 18.92 22.35
CA GLY A 67 29.83 19.93 23.35
C GLY A 67 30.94 20.22 24.34
N GLY A 68 30.77 19.93 25.61
CA GLY A 68 31.78 20.06 26.66
C GLY A 68 32.52 18.76 27.02
N GLY A 69 32.13 17.63 26.38
CA GLY A 69 32.80 16.33 26.55
C GLY A 69 34.02 16.20 25.65
N ASN A 70 35.07 15.57 26.14
CA ASN A 70 36.33 15.44 25.41
C ASN A 70 36.43 14.09 24.67
N SER A 71 35.55 13.15 24.95
CA SER A 71 35.69 11.77 24.50
C SER A 71 34.39 11.22 23.85
N SER A 72 34.55 10.23 23.02
CA SER A 72 33.46 9.48 22.38
C SER A 72 33.79 7.99 22.32
N LEU A 73 32.76 7.15 22.15
CA LEU A 73 32.91 5.75 21.82
C LEU A 73 33.18 5.63 20.32
N LYS A 74 34.39 5.22 19.95
CA LYS A 74 34.78 4.91 18.58
C LYS A 74 34.47 3.45 18.29
N VAL A 75 33.75 3.19 17.17
CA VAL A 75 33.46 1.84 16.65
C VAL A 75 33.93 1.78 15.21
N GLY A 76 35.00 1.08 14.98
CA GLY A 76 35.60 0.88 13.64
C GLY A 76 35.09 -0.41 12.97
N PRO A 77 35.66 -0.73 11.79
CA PRO A 77 35.27 -1.90 11.03
C PRO A 77 35.37 -3.20 11.84
N GLY A 78 34.34 -4.04 11.78
CA GLY A 78 34.26 -5.27 12.57
C GLY A 78 34.06 -5.06 14.07
N GLY A 79 33.98 -3.81 14.54
CA GLY A 79 33.69 -3.46 15.91
C GLY A 79 32.23 -3.68 16.28
N LYS A 80 31.99 -4.11 17.52
CA LYS A 80 30.66 -4.19 18.10
C LYS A 80 30.70 -3.80 19.56
N ALA A 81 29.79 -2.91 19.96
CA ALA A 81 29.58 -2.51 21.33
C ALA A 81 28.11 -2.74 21.71
N LEU A 82 27.85 -3.46 22.80
CA LEU A 82 26.53 -3.75 23.34
C LEU A 82 26.43 -3.25 24.77
N LEU A 83 25.51 -2.34 25.03
CA LEU A 83 25.18 -1.87 26.38
C LEU A 83 23.90 -2.54 26.84
N LYS A 84 24.00 -3.43 27.82
CA LYS A 84 22.86 -4.04 28.48
C LYS A 84 22.21 -3.05 29.44
N LEU A 85 20.96 -2.74 29.24
CA LEU A 85 20.20 -1.76 30.03
C LEU A 85 19.37 -2.44 31.12
N ARG A 86 18.74 -3.58 30.78
CA ARG A 86 17.85 -4.37 31.63
C ARG A 86 17.91 -5.85 31.26
N GLU A 87 17.37 -6.71 32.15
CA GLU A 87 17.23 -8.14 31.89
C GLU A 87 16.04 -8.49 31.01
N ARG A 88 15.04 -7.62 30.98
CA ARG A 88 13.80 -7.77 30.19
C ARG A 88 13.57 -6.55 29.33
N ASP A 89 12.71 -6.71 28.33
CA ASP A 89 12.35 -5.61 27.45
C ASP A 89 11.48 -4.59 28.18
N GLU A 90 11.79 -3.31 27.97
CA GLU A 90 11.08 -2.18 28.55
C GLU A 90 10.75 -1.15 27.48
N SER A 91 9.69 -0.37 27.71
CA SER A 91 9.44 0.86 26.97
C SER A 91 10.48 1.91 27.36
N GLY A 92 10.72 2.86 26.48
CA GLY A 92 11.70 3.86 26.85
C GLY A 92 12.14 4.73 25.69
N LYS A 93 12.98 5.70 26.02
CA LYS A 93 13.56 6.64 25.08
C LYS A 93 15.09 6.53 25.16
N VAL A 94 15.71 6.41 24.00
CA VAL A 94 17.17 6.47 23.85
C VAL A 94 17.51 7.64 22.95
N GLU A 95 18.36 8.53 23.42
CA GLU A 95 18.91 9.64 22.67
C GLU A 95 20.43 9.45 22.58
N VAL A 96 20.97 9.50 21.40
CA VAL A 96 22.40 9.34 21.15
C VAL A 96 22.86 10.27 20.05
N TRP A 97 24.03 10.87 20.22
CA TRP A 97 24.69 11.59 19.16
C TRP A 97 25.70 10.68 18.48
N VAL A 98 25.58 10.60 17.17
CA VAL A 98 26.44 9.80 16.30
C VAL A 98 27.18 10.73 15.37
N TYR A 99 28.51 10.63 15.32
CA TYR A 99 29.32 11.33 14.35
C TYR A 99 29.51 10.44 13.14
N ASP A 100 29.05 10.93 12.01
CA ASP A 100 29.30 10.37 10.68
C ASP A 100 30.39 11.20 10.02
N ASP A 101 31.48 10.58 9.58
CA ASP A 101 32.59 11.29 8.95
C ASP A 101 32.35 11.59 7.46
N GLY A 102 31.22 11.13 6.92
CA GLY A 102 30.86 11.34 5.52
C GLY A 102 31.67 10.47 4.54
N ALA A 103 32.56 9.60 5.02
CA ALA A 103 33.37 8.77 4.16
C ALA A 103 32.53 7.75 3.39
N VAL A 104 32.91 7.49 2.14
CA VAL A 104 32.30 6.50 1.25
C VAL A 104 33.42 5.57 0.79
N PRO A 105 33.29 4.26 1.01
CA PRO A 105 34.28 3.31 0.52
C PRO A 105 34.40 3.33 -1.00
N ASP A 106 35.61 3.21 -1.54
CA ASP A 106 35.89 3.29 -2.99
C ASP A 106 35.20 2.19 -3.82
N ASP A 107 34.86 1.05 -3.19
CA ASP A 107 34.26 -0.12 -3.83
C ASP A 107 32.76 -0.27 -3.56
N VAL A 108 32.07 0.80 -3.23
CA VAL A 108 30.65 0.80 -2.87
C VAL A 108 29.78 0.24 -3.98
N LYS A 109 29.05 -0.81 -3.63
CA LYS A 109 27.94 -1.34 -4.46
C LYS A 109 26.60 -0.81 -3.95
N ALA A 110 25.67 -0.56 -4.87
CA ALA A 110 24.31 -0.16 -4.52
C ALA A 110 23.68 -1.11 -3.50
N GLY A 111 23.05 -0.54 -2.46
CA GLY A 111 22.42 -1.29 -1.38
C GLY A 111 23.35 -1.79 -0.28
N ARG A 112 24.61 -1.40 -0.29
CA ARG A 112 25.53 -1.74 0.80
C ARG A 112 25.23 -0.92 2.04
N LEU A 113 25.13 -1.62 3.19
CA LEU A 113 24.99 -1.03 4.51
C LEU A 113 26.34 -0.84 5.17
N GLY A 114 26.53 0.32 5.78
CA GLY A 114 27.68 0.65 6.61
C GLY A 114 27.43 0.44 8.10
N PRO A 115 28.11 1.22 8.94
CA PRO A 115 27.90 1.21 10.39
C PRO A 115 26.45 1.43 10.79
N ARG A 116 26.07 0.90 11.96
CA ARG A 116 24.70 0.92 12.43
C ARG A 116 24.60 1.01 13.96
N TRP A 117 23.49 1.53 14.44
CA TRP A 117 23.21 1.69 15.87
C TRP A 117 21.72 1.56 16.15
N GLY A 118 21.35 1.02 17.29
CA GLY A 118 19.95 0.86 17.63
C GLY A 118 19.67 -0.01 18.85
N LEU A 119 18.42 -0.42 18.95
CA LEU A 119 17.85 -1.13 20.07
C LEU A 119 17.89 -2.63 19.87
N VAL A 120 18.11 -3.37 20.95
CA VAL A 120 18.11 -4.85 20.94
C VAL A 120 17.12 -5.34 21.99
N GLN A 121 16.31 -6.32 21.62
CA GLN A 121 15.43 -7.03 22.52
C GLN A 121 16.14 -8.19 23.23
N SER A 122 15.53 -8.66 24.32
CA SER A 122 16.02 -9.81 25.08
C SER A 122 16.04 -11.12 24.27
N ASP A 123 15.18 -11.24 23.25
CA ASP A 123 15.16 -12.37 22.32
C ASP A 123 16.15 -12.25 21.15
N GLY A 124 16.92 -11.18 21.12
CA GLY A 124 17.94 -10.93 20.10
C GLY A 124 17.45 -10.15 18.88
N LYS A 125 16.17 -9.82 18.77
CA LYS A 125 15.68 -8.95 17.71
C LYS A 125 16.27 -7.57 17.80
N VAL A 126 16.54 -6.98 16.65
CA VAL A 126 17.22 -5.68 16.53
C VAL A 126 16.35 -4.71 15.75
N LEU A 127 16.30 -3.48 16.23
CA LEU A 127 15.90 -2.34 15.43
C LEU A 127 17.02 -1.32 15.41
N ALA A 128 17.62 -1.11 14.26
CA ALA A 128 18.77 -0.23 14.12
C ALA A 128 18.62 0.73 12.94
N VAL A 129 19.25 1.87 13.06
CA VAL A 129 19.53 2.81 11.98
C VAL A 129 20.93 2.52 11.47
N GLY A 130 21.14 2.61 10.17
CA GLY A 130 22.43 2.38 9.54
C GLY A 130 22.66 3.30 8.34
N ILE A 131 23.92 3.42 7.95
CA ILE A 131 24.31 4.15 6.76
C ILE A 131 24.07 3.28 5.53
N LEU A 132 23.38 3.84 4.55
CA LEU A 132 23.20 3.27 3.22
C LEU A 132 24.06 4.05 2.24
N TYR A 133 25.14 3.43 1.72
CA TYR A 133 26.10 4.12 0.88
C TYR A 133 25.59 4.44 -0.52
N ALA A 134 24.74 3.61 -1.07
CA ALA A 134 24.18 3.85 -2.39
C ALA A 134 22.75 3.31 -2.47
N SER A 135 21.84 4.12 -3.00
CA SER A 135 20.47 3.71 -3.25
C SER A 135 20.36 2.90 -4.54
N TYR A 136 19.57 1.81 -4.53
CA TYR A 136 19.18 1.08 -5.75
C TYR A 136 18.47 1.95 -6.79
N LEU A 137 17.94 3.08 -6.38
CA LEU A 137 17.20 4.00 -7.23
C LEU A 137 18.08 5.10 -7.84
N GLY A 138 19.41 4.98 -7.74
CA GLY A 138 20.34 5.99 -8.25
C GLY A 138 20.30 7.32 -7.48
N GLY A 139 19.69 7.31 -6.28
CA GLY A 139 19.66 8.46 -5.40
C GLY A 139 20.93 8.60 -4.56
N ALA A 140 21.02 9.71 -3.84
CA ALA A 140 22.09 10.00 -2.91
C ALA A 140 22.16 8.95 -1.78
N GLU A 141 23.32 8.83 -1.19
CA GLU A 141 23.53 8.12 0.05
C GLU A 141 22.57 8.57 1.15
N GLY A 142 22.15 7.66 2.00
CA GLY A 142 21.15 7.97 3.02
C GLY A 142 21.29 7.14 4.27
N TYR A 143 20.36 7.36 5.18
CA TYR A 143 20.16 6.50 6.34
C TYR A 143 18.97 5.59 6.13
N THR A 144 19.09 4.35 6.61
CA THR A 144 18.04 3.34 6.57
C THR A 144 17.79 2.78 7.96
N ALA A 145 16.60 2.29 8.21
CA ALA A 145 16.30 1.53 9.42
C ALA A 145 16.03 0.07 9.07
N THR A 146 16.43 -0.82 9.95
CA THR A 146 16.17 -2.24 9.85
C THR A 146 15.52 -2.74 11.12
N ALA A 147 14.45 -3.53 10.97
CA ALA A 147 13.89 -4.31 12.05
C ALA A 147 14.04 -5.78 11.66
N CYS A 148 14.92 -6.51 12.33
CA CYS A 148 15.25 -7.87 11.93
C CYS A 148 15.54 -8.78 13.12
N ASP A 149 15.42 -10.08 12.90
CA ASP A 149 16.11 -11.08 13.69
C ASP A 149 17.62 -10.86 13.53
N SER A 150 18.39 -11.02 14.59
CA SER A 150 19.84 -10.69 14.67
C SER A 150 20.72 -11.35 13.61
N ARG A 151 20.20 -12.23 12.80
CA ARG A 151 20.92 -13.03 11.82
C ARG A 151 20.80 -12.53 10.38
N ASP A 152 19.81 -11.69 10.07
CA ASP A 152 19.56 -11.28 8.69
C ASP A 152 19.18 -9.80 8.59
N TRP A 153 20.17 -8.99 8.27
CA TRP A 153 20.03 -7.55 8.13
C TRP A 153 19.11 -7.11 7.01
N PHE A 154 18.85 -8.00 6.05
CA PHE A 154 18.20 -7.65 4.80
C PHE A 154 16.71 -7.92 4.79
N ASP A 155 16.16 -8.56 5.81
CA ASP A 155 14.76 -8.99 5.77
C ASP A 155 13.74 -7.86 5.83
N GLN A 156 14.09 -6.69 6.38
CA GLN A 156 13.18 -5.54 6.39
C GLN A 156 13.95 -4.22 6.42
N LEU A 157 14.43 -3.77 5.27
CA LEU A 157 15.01 -2.44 5.11
C LEU A 157 13.93 -1.39 4.91
N PHE A 158 13.89 -0.39 5.78
CA PHE A 158 13.06 0.80 5.62
C PHE A 158 13.95 1.99 5.27
N TRP A 159 13.78 2.57 4.12
CA TRP A 159 14.44 3.84 3.84
C TRP A 159 13.79 4.95 4.68
N LEU A 160 14.61 5.70 5.42
CA LEU A 160 14.15 6.78 6.29
C LEU A 160 13.84 8.08 5.54
N GLY A 161 14.06 8.13 4.24
CA GLY A 161 13.90 9.37 3.47
C GLY A 161 14.88 10.48 3.90
N VAL A 162 15.93 10.13 4.63
CA VAL A 162 16.95 11.06 5.12
C VAL A 162 18.20 10.84 4.31
N ASN A 163 18.55 11.83 3.50
CA ASN A 163 19.85 11.84 2.81
C ASN A 163 20.96 11.89 3.86
N ARG A 164 22.09 11.24 3.57
CA ARG A 164 23.27 11.35 4.40
C ARG A 164 23.69 12.80 4.46
N ALA A 165 23.73 13.34 5.67
CA ALA A 165 24.11 14.72 5.89
C ALA A 165 25.65 14.89 5.76
N PRO A 166 26.15 16.12 5.61
CA PRO A 166 27.58 16.38 5.68
C PRO A 166 28.17 15.82 6.95
N ALA A 167 29.46 15.49 6.91
CA ALA A 167 30.21 15.01 8.05
C ALA A 167 29.95 15.85 9.31
N GLY A 168 29.58 15.20 10.41
CA GLY A 168 29.23 15.88 11.63
C GLY A 168 28.50 15.04 12.65
N TRP A 169 28.12 15.70 13.75
CA TRP A 169 27.32 15.09 14.79
C TRP A 169 25.83 15.15 14.48
N HIS A 170 25.15 14.00 14.53
CA HIS A 170 23.73 13.83 14.29
C HIS A 170 23.06 13.24 15.51
N LYS A 171 21.97 13.85 15.97
CA LYS A 171 21.16 13.33 17.06
C LYS A 171 20.19 12.28 16.54
N TRP A 172 20.22 11.11 17.14
CA TRP A 172 19.25 10.06 16.91
C TRP A 172 18.47 9.78 18.17
N THR A 173 17.15 9.72 18.04
CA THR A 173 16.25 9.39 19.13
C THR A 173 15.39 8.20 18.74
N PHE A 174 15.37 7.21 19.62
CA PHE A 174 14.48 6.07 19.56
C PHE A 174 13.52 6.18 20.73
N ASP A 175 12.24 6.35 20.45
CA ASP A 175 11.20 6.44 21.47
C ASP A 175 10.23 5.29 21.31
N PHE A 176 10.27 4.33 22.23
CA PHE A 176 9.42 3.15 22.20
C PHE A 176 8.30 3.27 23.21
N ASP A 177 7.08 3.26 22.71
CA ASP A 177 5.86 3.18 23.49
C ASP A 177 5.09 1.90 23.08
N PRO A 178 4.60 1.08 24.05
CA PRO A 178 3.91 -0.17 23.72
C PRO A 178 2.59 0.03 22.97
N GLU A 179 1.93 1.18 23.13
CA GLU A 179 0.67 1.49 22.45
C GLU A 179 0.89 2.08 21.05
N VAL A 180 1.94 2.87 20.90
CA VAL A 180 2.24 3.60 19.65
C VAL A 180 3.27 2.86 18.79
N GLY A 181 4.16 2.08 19.42
CA GLY A 181 5.30 1.46 18.77
C GLY A 181 6.56 2.28 18.88
N LEU A 182 7.54 2.01 18.01
CA LEU A 182 8.80 2.73 17.98
C LEU A 182 8.72 3.93 17.04
N GLN A 183 9.15 5.08 17.55
CA GLN A 183 9.35 6.30 16.76
C GLN A 183 10.84 6.60 16.67
N VAL A 184 11.33 6.93 15.48
CA VAL A 184 12.72 7.27 15.21
C VAL A 184 12.81 8.73 14.76
N PHE A 185 13.71 9.48 15.39
CA PHE A 185 13.95 10.89 15.08
C PHE A 185 15.42 11.11 14.68
N HIS A 186 15.63 11.97 13.70
CA HIS A 186 16.93 12.49 13.30
C HIS A 186 16.96 14.00 13.48
N ASN A 187 17.86 14.51 14.32
CA ASN A 187 17.95 15.93 14.66
C ASN A 187 16.60 16.51 15.08
N ASP A 188 15.90 15.80 15.98
CA ASP A 188 14.57 16.12 16.52
C ASP A 188 13.41 16.11 15.51
N ARG A 189 13.66 15.75 14.24
CA ARG A 189 12.62 15.51 13.24
C ARG A 189 12.29 14.02 13.20
N GLN A 190 11.01 13.69 13.30
CA GLN A 190 10.57 12.30 13.12
C GLN A 190 10.84 11.84 11.67
N VAL A 191 11.53 10.72 11.55
CA VAL A 191 11.92 10.15 10.25
C VAL A 191 11.33 8.77 10.01
N ASN A 192 10.88 8.08 11.08
CA ASN A 192 10.19 6.81 10.95
C ASN A 192 9.31 6.53 12.16
N ALA A 193 8.30 5.68 11.95
CA ALA A 193 7.52 5.04 12.99
C ALA A 193 7.31 3.57 12.61
N VAL A 194 7.62 2.67 13.55
CA VAL A 194 7.51 1.22 13.33
C VAL A 194 6.47 0.67 14.28
N ASP A 195 5.41 0.09 13.72
CA ASP A 195 4.40 -0.60 14.51
C ASP A 195 5.01 -1.85 15.15
N SER A 196 5.14 -1.84 16.47
CA SER A 196 5.72 -2.94 17.25
C SER A 196 4.98 -4.27 17.04
N ARG A 197 3.69 -4.24 16.73
CA ARG A 197 2.88 -5.44 16.50
C ARG A 197 3.27 -6.16 15.20
N LYS A 198 3.66 -5.41 14.18
CA LYS A 198 4.11 -5.97 12.89
C LYS A 198 5.51 -6.55 12.95
N THR A 199 6.38 -5.90 13.68
CA THR A 199 7.80 -6.31 13.81
C THR A 199 8.01 -7.32 14.92
N GLY A 200 7.01 -7.56 15.77
CA GLY A 200 7.15 -8.35 16.98
C GLY A 200 8.07 -7.71 18.02
N LEU A 201 8.38 -6.41 17.88
CA LEU A 201 9.14 -5.66 18.89
C LEU A 201 8.28 -5.43 20.11
N LYS A 202 8.78 -5.87 21.26
CA LYS A 202 8.10 -5.79 22.56
C LYS A 202 8.72 -4.75 23.50
N GLY A 203 9.59 -3.90 23.02
CA GLY A 203 10.42 -3.00 23.79
C GLY A 203 11.88 -3.25 23.48
N PHE A 204 12.76 -2.91 24.42
CA PHE A 204 14.19 -3.16 24.30
C PHE A 204 14.84 -3.39 25.66
N SER A 205 15.91 -4.19 25.66
CA SER A 205 16.73 -4.49 26.85
C SER A 205 18.15 -3.99 26.73
N ALA A 206 18.60 -3.70 25.51
CA ALA A 206 19.97 -3.25 25.24
C ALA A 206 20.01 -2.23 24.08
N LEU A 207 21.11 -1.48 24.02
CA LEU A 207 21.56 -0.68 22.89
C LEU A 207 22.77 -1.36 22.27
N ALA A 208 22.84 -1.43 20.94
CA ALA A 208 24.02 -1.93 20.24
C ALA A 208 24.48 -0.98 19.16
N VAL A 209 25.79 -1.04 18.89
CA VAL A 209 26.45 -0.33 17.82
C VAL A 209 27.34 -1.32 17.09
N TRP A 210 27.26 -1.30 15.77
CA TRP A 210 28.11 -2.13 14.93
C TRP A 210 28.87 -1.23 13.98
N GLY A 211 30.16 -1.46 13.85
CA GLY A 211 30.95 -0.91 12.78
C GLY A 211 30.59 -1.52 11.43
N ASP A 212 31.25 -1.06 10.40
CA ASP A 212 31.13 -1.67 9.09
C ASP A 212 31.56 -3.16 9.18
N ASP A 213 30.84 -4.06 8.51
CA ASP A 213 31.26 -5.44 8.46
C ASP A 213 32.28 -5.69 7.32
N ASP A 214 32.86 -6.88 7.22
CA ASP A 214 34.04 -7.28 6.47
C ASP A 214 34.27 -6.73 5.04
N ARG A 215 33.35 -5.97 4.51
CA ARG A 215 33.38 -5.52 3.11
C ARG A 215 33.82 -4.07 2.93
N GLY A 216 33.92 -3.31 4.02
CA GLY A 216 34.37 -1.93 4.01
C GLY A 216 35.36 -1.65 5.11
N LYS A 217 36.62 -1.56 4.75
CA LYS A 217 37.71 -1.51 5.71
C LYS A 217 37.85 -0.20 6.46
N ASP A 218 37.10 0.84 6.12
CA ASP A 218 37.50 2.19 6.48
C ASP A 218 36.44 3.02 7.22
N GLN A 219 35.21 2.49 7.38
CA GLN A 219 34.14 3.28 7.99
C GLN A 219 34.10 3.13 9.51
N THR A 220 34.25 4.25 10.16
CA THR A 220 34.19 4.38 11.62
C THR A 220 33.07 5.34 11.99
N ILE A 221 32.37 5.06 13.10
CA ILE A 221 31.43 5.98 13.73
C ILE A 221 31.83 6.24 15.17
N TRP A 222 31.38 7.38 15.70
CA TRP A 222 31.62 7.78 17.08
C TRP A 222 30.28 8.10 17.75
N LEU A 223 30.13 7.70 19.01
CA LEU A 223 28.97 8.01 19.82
C LEU A 223 29.33 8.92 20.97
N ALA A 224 28.46 9.89 21.24
CA ALA A 224 28.58 10.79 22.40
C ALA A 224 27.20 11.07 23.01
N ASP A 225 27.16 11.62 24.18
CA ASP A 225 25.97 12.14 24.90
C ASP A 225 24.79 11.16 24.83
N LEU A 226 25.02 9.90 25.21
CA LEU A 226 23.98 8.88 25.27
C LEU A 226 23.11 9.09 26.52
N SER A 227 21.80 9.21 26.30
CA SER A 227 20.81 9.29 27.37
C SER A 227 19.74 8.19 27.17
N VAL A 228 19.42 7.50 28.25
CA VAL A 228 18.39 6.45 28.27
C VAL A 228 17.37 6.76 29.35
N THR A 229 16.11 6.81 28.97
CA THR A 229 14.97 6.93 29.88
C THR A 229 14.10 5.70 29.75
N LEU A 230 13.93 4.91 30.79
CA LEU A 230 13.12 3.70 30.80
C LEU A 230 11.77 3.99 31.46
N GLY A 231 10.69 3.58 30.79
CA GLY A 231 9.31 3.77 31.24
C GLY A 231 8.72 2.60 32.03
N GLY A 232 9.52 1.58 32.35
CA GLY A 232 9.08 0.35 33.03
C GLY A 232 8.79 -0.81 32.05
N PRO A 233 8.43 -1.99 32.59
CA PRO A 233 8.23 -3.17 31.76
C PRO A 233 7.07 -2.98 30.78
N VAL A 234 7.28 -3.42 29.56
CA VAL A 234 6.26 -3.38 28.52
C VAL A 234 5.23 -4.46 28.80
N THR A 235 4.01 -4.06 29.10
CA THR A 235 2.85 -4.93 28.97
C THR A 235 2.45 -4.88 27.50
N VAL A 236 2.96 -5.80 26.70
CA VAL A 236 2.50 -5.91 25.30
C VAL A 236 1.02 -6.24 25.35
N PRO A 237 0.14 -5.44 24.75
CA PRO A 237 -1.23 -5.87 24.54
C PRO A 237 -1.19 -7.27 23.86
N PRO A 238 -2.06 -8.18 24.22
CA PRO A 238 -2.09 -9.49 23.58
C PRO A 238 -2.05 -9.28 22.07
N VAL A 239 -1.19 -10.04 21.39
CA VAL A 239 -1.16 -10.05 19.93
C VAL A 239 -2.57 -10.45 19.50
N ILE A 240 -3.34 -9.49 19.07
CA ILE A 240 -4.62 -9.77 18.45
C ILE A 240 -4.23 -10.32 17.08
N GLU A 241 -4.21 -11.65 16.96
CA GLU A 241 -3.84 -12.36 15.73
C GLU A 241 -4.70 -11.97 14.53
N ALA A 242 -5.89 -11.45 14.79
CA ALA A 242 -6.75 -10.80 13.80
C ALA A 242 -7.11 -9.40 14.33
N ASP A 243 -7.08 -8.39 13.47
CA ASP A 243 -7.63 -7.08 13.81
C ASP A 243 -9.15 -7.24 13.98
N PRO A 244 -9.71 -7.17 15.23
CA PRO A 244 -11.16 -7.38 15.43
C PRO A 244 -11.99 -6.43 14.58
N TYR A 245 -11.49 -5.22 14.34
CA TYR A 245 -12.17 -4.26 13.46
C TYR A 245 -12.17 -4.75 12.00
N GLU A 246 -11.10 -5.40 11.55
CA GLU A 246 -11.07 -5.96 10.20
C GLU A 246 -12.08 -7.11 10.07
N GLU A 247 -12.18 -7.97 11.08
CA GLU A 247 -13.17 -9.04 11.09
C GLU A 247 -14.59 -8.51 11.24
N GLU A 248 -14.83 -7.53 12.11
CA GLU A 248 -16.12 -6.87 12.25
C GLU A 248 -16.52 -6.11 10.99
N ALA A 249 -15.61 -5.35 10.39
CA ALA A 249 -15.86 -4.61 9.16
C ALA A 249 -16.13 -5.55 7.99
N VAL A 250 -15.36 -6.63 7.86
CA VAL A 250 -15.58 -7.67 6.83
C VAL A 250 -16.91 -8.38 7.10
N ALA A 251 -17.20 -8.76 8.34
CA ALA A 251 -18.46 -9.39 8.70
C ALA A 251 -19.65 -8.46 8.46
N ALA A 252 -19.56 -7.19 8.80
CA ALA A 252 -20.58 -6.19 8.55
C ALA A 252 -20.81 -5.96 7.04
N GLU A 253 -19.73 -5.87 6.26
CA GLU A 253 -19.82 -5.77 4.80
C GLU A 253 -20.39 -7.03 4.17
N MET A 254 -20.02 -8.21 4.65
CA MET A 254 -20.56 -9.49 4.18
C MET A 254 -22.01 -9.71 4.64
N SER A 255 -22.40 -9.23 5.80
CA SER A 255 -23.80 -9.30 6.27
C SER A 255 -24.75 -8.40 5.49
N GLN A 256 -24.24 -7.31 4.90
CA GLN A 256 -24.99 -6.44 4.00
C GLN A 256 -25.02 -6.98 2.56
N SER A 257 -24.19 -7.97 2.24
CA SER A 257 -24.18 -8.62 0.96
C SER A 257 -25.24 -9.72 0.90
N ARG A 258 -25.75 -10.00 -0.30
CA ARG A 258 -26.61 -11.16 -0.51
C ARG A 258 -25.83 -12.45 -0.21
N PRO A 259 -26.54 -13.55 0.13
CA PRO A 259 -25.89 -14.84 0.24
C PRO A 259 -25.04 -15.14 -1.01
N VAL A 260 -23.85 -15.66 -0.79
CA VAL A 260 -22.97 -16.06 -1.90
C VAL A 260 -23.60 -17.26 -2.61
N ILE A 261 -23.95 -17.07 -3.86
CA ILE A 261 -24.56 -18.10 -4.70
C ILE A 261 -23.62 -18.31 -5.90
N VAL A 262 -23.26 -19.57 -6.12
CA VAL A 262 -22.58 -19.97 -7.36
C VAL A 262 -23.65 -20.12 -8.43
N TYR A 263 -23.79 -19.11 -9.28
CA TYR A 263 -24.75 -19.14 -10.37
C TYR A 263 -24.23 -19.96 -11.54
N THR A 264 -25.09 -20.85 -12.03
CA THR A 264 -24.89 -21.70 -13.22
C THR A 264 -26.10 -21.59 -14.15
N GLU A 265 -26.05 -22.18 -15.31
CA GLU A 265 -27.22 -22.24 -16.20
C GLU A 265 -28.40 -23.00 -15.57
N GLU A 266 -28.11 -24.02 -14.73
CA GLU A 266 -29.15 -24.83 -14.10
C GLU A 266 -29.91 -24.09 -12.99
N ASN A 267 -29.25 -23.17 -12.29
CA ASN A 267 -29.86 -22.39 -11.21
C ASN A 267 -30.05 -20.91 -11.57
N ALA A 268 -30.03 -20.62 -12.86
CA ALA A 268 -30.13 -19.28 -13.41
C ALA A 268 -31.36 -18.53 -12.87
N PRO A 269 -31.19 -17.37 -12.20
CA PRO A 269 -32.32 -16.61 -11.69
C PRO A 269 -33.09 -15.93 -12.85
N ALA A 270 -34.41 -15.84 -12.71
CA ALA A 270 -35.22 -15.03 -13.61
C ALA A 270 -34.94 -13.53 -13.39
N THR A 271 -35.03 -12.74 -14.45
CA THR A 271 -35.04 -11.28 -14.33
C THR A 271 -36.34 -10.86 -13.61
N PRO A 272 -36.24 -10.09 -12.50
CA PRO A 272 -37.42 -9.63 -11.77
C PRO A 272 -38.24 -8.67 -12.63
N LYS A 273 -39.55 -8.59 -12.38
CA LYS A 273 -40.35 -7.53 -12.94
C LYS A 273 -40.12 -6.23 -12.17
N LEU A 274 -40.48 -5.10 -12.76
CA LEU A 274 -40.27 -3.79 -12.14
C LEU A 274 -41.02 -3.68 -10.80
N GLU A 275 -42.24 -4.22 -10.74
CA GLU A 275 -43.06 -4.25 -9.52
C GLU A 275 -42.46 -5.09 -8.38
N ASP A 276 -41.65 -6.09 -8.71
CA ASP A 276 -41.02 -6.98 -7.75
C ASP A 276 -39.77 -6.35 -7.09
N LEU A 277 -39.22 -5.30 -7.69
CA LEU A 277 -38.08 -4.60 -7.13
C LEU A 277 -38.47 -3.82 -5.86
N LEU A 278 -37.49 -3.69 -4.94
CA LEU A 278 -37.66 -2.87 -3.76
C LEU A 278 -37.90 -1.40 -4.13
N LEU A 279 -38.88 -0.76 -3.48
CA LEU A 279 -39.09 0.68 -3.57
C LEU A 279 -38.42 1.33 -2.38
N LYS A 280 -37.35 2.10 -2.62
CA LYS A 280 -36.52 2.71 -1.57
C LYS A 280 -36.32 4.20 -1.77
N GLN A 281 -36.23 4.95 -0.66
CA GLN A 281 -35.86 6.37 -0.65
C GLN A 281 -34.34 6.52 -0.72
N ASP A 282 -33.60 5.57 -0.22
CA ASP A 282 -32.14 5.56 -0.19
C ASP A 282 -31.56 4.15 -0.35
N VAL A 283 -30.31 4.08 -0.74
CA VAL A 283 -29.49 2.86 -0.76
C VAL A 283 -28.10 3.16 -0.26
N SER A 284 -27.47 2.20 0.42
CA SER A 284 -26.13 2.37 0.98
C SER A 284 -25.18 1.28 0.52
N ARG A 285 -23.92 1.67 0.27
CA ARG A 285 -22.84 0.74 -0.02
C ARG A 285 -21.52 1.27 0.54
N TYR A 286 -20.77 0.47 1.28
CA TYR A 286 -19.46 0.83 1.84
C TYR A 286 -19.46 2.13 2.65
N GLY A 287 -20.52 2.40 3.40
CA GLY A 287 -20.66 3.63 4.19
C GLY A 287 -21.08 4.85 3.39
N ILE A 288 -21.34 4.70 2.09
CA ILE A 288 -21.88 5.75 1.22
C ILE A 288 -23.36 5.52 1.03
N THR A 289 -24.19 6.52 1.32
CA THR A 289 -25.65 6.47 1.15
C THR A 289 -26.07 7.48 0.09
N TRP A 290 -26.84 7.03 -0.89
CA TRP A 290 -27.48 7.90 -1.90
C TRP A 290 -28.97 8.02 -1.58
N THR A 291 -29.44 9.24 -1.38
CA THR A 291 -30.84 9.54 -1.14
C THR A 291 -31.47 10.08 -2.42
N PHE A 292 -32.55 9.45 -2.84
CA PHE A 292 -33.31 9.87 -4.03
C PHE A 292 -34.33 10.94 -3.67
N GLN A 293 -34.60 11.84 -4.60
CA GLN A 293 -35.63 12.87 -4.43
C GLN A 293 -37.04 12.27 -4.21
N LYS A 294 -37.30 11.12 -4.81
CA LYS A 294 -38.52 10.30 -4.62
C LYS A 294 -38.11 8.86 -4.50
N PRO A 295 -38.90 8.01 -3.77
CA PRO A 295 -38.64 6.59 -3.72
C PRO A 295 -38.49 5.99 -5.14
N ALA A 296 -37.48 5.18 -5.36
CA ALA A 296 -37.15 4.58 -6.64
C ALA A 296 -37.08 3.06 -6.56
N ARG A 297 -37.32 2.39 -7.68
CA ARG A 297 -37.16 0.93 -7.81
C ARG A 297 -35.69 0.59 -7.89
N VAL A 298 -35.22 -0.25 -6.98
CA VAL A 298 -33.81 -0.60 -6.85
C VAL A 298 -33.60 -2.10 -6.79
N GLY A 299 -32.45 -2.53 -7.28
CA GLY A 299 -31.98 -3.91 -7.16
C GLY A 299 -30.45 -3.93 -7.01
N GLN A 300 -29.91 -5.13 -6.96
CA GLN A 300 -28.47 -5.32 -6.80
C GLN A 300 -27.91 -6.23 -7.87
N PHE A 301 -26.70 -5.89 -8.33
CA PHE A 301 -25.85 -6.75 -9.16
C PHE A 301 -25.27 -7.92 -8.34
N VAL A 302 -24.62 -8.85 -9.02
CA VAL A 302 -24.06 -10.05 -8.38
C VAL A 302 -22.99 -9.73 -7.33
N ASN A 303 -22.24 -8.64 -7.50
CA ASN A 303 -21.26 -8.12 -6.54
C ASN A 303 -21.90 -7.27 -5.42
N SER A 304 -23.23 -7.23 -5.33
CA SER A 304 -24.04 -6.45 -4.38
C SER A 304 -23.96 -4.93 -4.55
N ASP A 305 -23.41 -4.41 -5.63
CA ASP A 305 -23.56 -2.99 -5.97
C ASP A 305 -25.01 -2.69 -6.35
N TRP A 306 -25.47 -1.48 -6.01
CA TRP A 306 -26.84 -1.08 -6.27
C TRP A 306 -27.05 -0.58 -7.70
N TYR A 307 -28.19 -0.94 -8.27
CA TYR A 307 -28.75 -0.22 -9.39
C TYR A 307 -30.10 0.39 -9.05
N VAL A 308 -30.44 1.46 -9.77
CA VAL A 308 -31.75 2.10 -9.73
C VAL A 308 -32.35 2.09 -11.13
N VAL A 309 -33.65 1.80 -11.24
CA VAL A 309 -34.36 1.92 -12.53
C VAL A 309 -34.77 3.37 -12.72
N GLY A 310 -34.13 4.02 -13.71
CA GLY A 310 -34.26 5.46 -13.94
C GLY A 310 -35.28 5.87 -15.01
N PRO A 311 -35.45 7.19 -15.21
CA PRO A 311 -34.62 8.26 -14.66
C PRO A 311 -34.89 8.55 -13.18
N VAL A 312 -33.85 9.01 -12.44
CA VAL A 312 -33.94 9.32 -11.00
C VAL A 312 -33.06 10.52 -10.64
N ALA A 313 -33.49 11.32 -9.69
CA ALA A 313 -32.67 12.39 -9.12
C ALA A 313 -32.11 11.95 -7.77
N VAL A 314 -30.78 12.03 -7.62
CA VAL A 314 -30.07 11.88 -6.34
C VAL A 314 -29.99 13.26 -5.70
N GLU A 315 -30.65 13.40 -4.55
CA GLU A 315 -30.76 14.68 -3.83
C GLU A 315 -29.63 14.86 -2.82
N ALA A 316 -29.20 13.78 -2.17
CA ALA A 316 -28.15 13.82 -1.17
C ALA A 316 -27.25 12.60 -1.25
N ILE A 317 -26.02 12.77 -0.79
CA ILE A 317 -25.02 11.71 -0.57
C ILE A 317 -24.48 11.89 0.85
N ASP A 318 -24.40 10.79 1.61
CA ASP A 318 -23.80 10.77 2.93
C ASP A 318 -22.61 9.77 2.91
N PRO A 319 -21.40 10.15 3.39
CA PRO A 319 -21.03 11.48 3.93
C PRO A 319 -21.17 12.61 2.92
N LYS A 320 -21.65 13.75 3.42
CA LYS A 320 -21.91 14.95 2.59
C LYS A 320 -20.64 15.35 1.82
N PRO A 321 -20.71 15.58 0.50
CA PRO A 321 -19.67 16.26 -0.23
C PRO A 321 -19.41 17.66 0.32
N LEU A 322 -18.15 17.99 0.59
CA LEU A 322 -17.73 19.28 1.13
C LEU A 322 -16.95 20.06 0.07
N TYR A 323 -17.22 21.35 -0.03
CA TYR A 323 -16.65 22.23 -1.05
C TYR A 323 -16.04 23.49 -0.42
N GLY A 324 -14.81 23.81 -0.75
CA GLY A 324 -14.16 25.06 -0.34
C GLY A 324 -14.23 25.31 1.15
N GLY A 325 -14.85 26.45 1.53
CA GLY A 325 -14.99 26.87 2.92
C GLY A 325 -15.82 25.95 3.83
N GLU A 326 -16.50 24.95 3.29
CA GLU A 326 -17.19 23.93 4.10
C GLU A 326 -16.20 22.89 4.68
N ILE A 327 -14.98 22.79 4.13
CA ILE A 327 -14.00 21.81 4.57
C ILE A 327 -13.38 22.28 5.89
N PRO A 328 -13.47 21.48 6.98
CA PRO A 328 -12.87 21.83 8.26
C PRO A 328 -11.37 22.13 8.11
N ARG A 329 -10.88 23.20 8.76
CA ARG A 329 -9.47 23.61 8.66
C ARG A 329 -8.48 22.49 8.94
N ARG A 330 -8.78 21.65 9.95
CA ARG A 330 -7.96 20.46 10.30
C ARG A 330 -7.80 19.46 9.15
N GLU A 331 -8.72 19.46 8.19
CA GLU A 331 -8.69 18.59 7.02
C GLU A 331 -8.04 19.25 5.80
N LEU A 332 -7.74 20.55 5.89
CA LEU A 332 -6.98 21.30 4.89
C LEU A 332 -5.46 21.16 5.09
N ASP A 333 -5.04 20.85 6.31
CA ASP A 333 -3.62 20.66 6.61
C ASP A 333 -3.09 19.46 5.81
N GLY A 334 -1.97 19.68 5.09
CA GLY A 334 -1.39 18.69 4.18
C GLY A 334 -2.08 18.57 2.81
N MET A 335 -3.17 19.29 2.55
CA MET A 335 -3.68 19.50 1.19
C MET A 335 -2.75 20.42 0.41
N ASP A 336 -2.78 20.29 -0.91
CA ASP A 336 -2.06 21.21 -1.79
C ASP A 336 -2.51 22.66 -1.56
N ASN A 337 -1.68 23.42 -0.83
CA ASN A 337 -1.95 24.81 -0.49
C ASN A 337 -1.94 25.75 -1.72
N GLU A 338 -1.45 25.27 -2.86
CA GLU A 338 -1.44 26.04 -4.12
C GLU A 338 -2.82 26.08 -4.78
N ARG A 339 -3.75 25.20 -4.36
CA ARG A 339 -5.11 25.20 -4.93
C ARG A 339 -5.99 26.27 -4.29
N PRO A 340 -6.64 27.10 -5.10
CA PRO A 340 -7.64 28.04 -4.61
C PRO A 340 -8.73 27.32 -3.80
N GLU A 341 -9.20 27.93 -2.73
CA GLU A 341 -10.21 27.34 -1.85
C GLU A 341 -11.47 26.87 -2.62
N ALA A 342 -11.90 27.65 -3.60
CA ALA A 342 -13.06 27.33 -4.44
C ALA A 342 -12.91 25.99 -5.23
N HIS A 343 -11.69 25.51 -5.38
CA HIS A 343 -11.40 24.27 -6.10
C HIS A 343 -11.19 23.05 -5.18
N ARG A 344 -11.44 23.21 -3.90
CA ARG A 344 -11.25 22.14 -2.92
C ARG A 344 -12.52 21.33 -2.77
N VAL A 345 -12.35 19.99 -2.73
CA VAL A 345 -13.44 19.02 -2.58
C VAL A 345 -12.99 17.89 -1.66
N ARG A 346 -13.90 17.46 -0.80
CA ARG A 346 -13.80 16.26 0.04
C ARG A 346 -15.08 15.46 -0.10
N ASN A 347 -15.01 14.12 0.04
CA ASN A 347 -16.14 13.22 -0.15
C ASN A 347 -16.85 13.47 -1.49
N GLY A 348 -16.07 13.67 -2.55
CA GLY A 348 -16.61 14.05 -3.85
C GLY A 348 -17.27 12.88 -4.58
N PHE A 349 -17.93 13.22 -5.65
CA PHE A 349 -18.56 12.24 -6.54
C PHE A 349 -18.45 12.70 -8.00
N MET A 350 -18.56 11.75 -8.93
CA MET A 350 -18.65 12.03 -10.35
C MET A 350 -19.74 11.18 -11.00
N LEU A 351 -20.68 11.83 -11.68
CA LEU A 351 -21.61 11.19 -12.60
C LEU A 351 -20.86 10.98 -13.92
N ASN A 352 -20.80 9.72 -14.37
CA ASN A 352 -20.11 9.36 -15.59
C ASN A 352 -18.63 9.77 -15.60
N PRO A 353 -17.81 9.28 -14.65
CA PRO A 353 -16.40 9.67 -14.58
C PRO A 353 -15.71 9.40 -15.94
N PRO A 354 -14.81 10.28 -16.37
CA PRO A 354 -14.03 10.07 -17.57
C PRO A 354 -13.08 8.88 -17.39
N ALA A 355 -12.73 8.22 -18.47
CA ALA A 355 -11.71 7.18 -18.45
C ALA A 355 -10.28 7.70 -18.42
N LYS A 356 -10.10 9.03 -18.44
CA LYS A 356 -8.78 9.68 -18.40
C LYS A 356 -8.31 9.84 -16.96
N MET A 357 -7.03 10.21 -16.81
CA MET A 357 -6.37 10.44 -15.52
C MET A 357 -6.87 11.68 -14.75
N GLU A 358 -8.08 12.15 -15.01
CA GLU A 358 -8.63 13.34 -14.40
C GLU A 358 -9.74 12.98 -13.42
N VAL A 359 -9.63 13.43 -12.20
CA VAL A 359 -10.58 13.14 -11.12
C VAL A 359 -11.02 14.43 -10.41
N ALA A 360 -12.16 14.35 -9.74
CA ALA A 360 -12.66 15.41 -8.85
C ALA A 360 -13.25 14.85 -7.55
N TYR A 361 -12.75 13.70 -7.12
CA TYR A 361 -13.21 13.05 -5.89
C TYR A 361 -12.66 13.72 -4.62
N ASP A 362 -11.37 14.10 -4.66
CA ASP A 362 -10.70 14.79 -3.56
C ASP A 362 -9.60 15.69 -4.11
N SER A 363 -9.56 16.93 -3.66
CA SER A 363 -8.57 17.91 -4.11
C SER A 363 -7.16 17.68 -3.59
N GLY A 364 -6.95 16.70 -2.69
CA GLY A 364 -5.63 16.26 -2.27
C GLY A 364 -4.86 15.52 -3.37
N VAL A 365 -5.52 15.09 -4.44
CA VAL A 365 -4.88 14.55 -5.64
C VAL A 365 -4.21 15.68 -6.42
N ARG A 366 -2.88 15.71 -6.41
CA ARG A 366 -2.12 16.86 -6.92
C ARG A 366 -2.14 16.99 -8.43
N ASN A 367 -1.76 15.94 -9.14
CA ASN A 367 -1.50 16.01 -10.59
C ASN A 367 -2.71 15.67 -11.46
N TRP A 368 -3.67 14.96 -10.92
CA TRP A 368 -4.76 14.36 -11.68
C TRP A 368 -6.13 14.98 -11.37
N PHE A 369 -6.18 15.82 -10.35
CA PHE A 369 -7.40 16.51 -9.97
C PHE A 369 -7.69 17.66 -10.94
N THR A 370 -8.91 17.68 -11.47
CA THR A 370 -9.42 18.81 -12.24
C THR A 370 -10.73 19.35 -11.66
N GLN A 371 -10.74 20.66 -11.40
CA GLN A 371 -11.92 21.35 -10.91
C GLN A 371 -13.10 21.35 -11.89
N LEU A 372 -12.82 21.15 -13.19
CA LEU A 372 -13.87 21.13 -14.21
C LEU A 372 -14.80 19.94 -14.07
N LEU A 373 -14.38 18.89 -13.35
CA LEU A 373 -15.18 17.70 -13.08
C LEU A 373 -15.95 17.78 -11.75
N ILE A 374 -15.78 18.85 -10.97
CA ILE A 374 -16.53 19.03 -9.73
C ILE A 374 -18.02 19.17 -10.03
N GLN A 375 -18.80 18.28 -9.43
CA GLN A 375 -20.25 18.27 -9.57
C GLN A 375 -20.92 18.62 -8.23
N ARG A 376 -22.16 19.06 -8.29
CA ARG A 376 -22.97 19.42 -7.12
C ARG A 376 -24.32 18.75 -7.18
N LEU A 377 -24.86 18.42 -6.02
CA LEU A 377 -26.20 17.89 -5.87
C LEU A 377 -27.26 18.99 -6.04
N PRO A 378 -28.49 18.64 -6.46
CA PRO A 378 -28.90 17.32 -6.94
C PRO A 378 -28.35 16.96 -8.32
N VAL A 379 -28.18 15.65 -8.59
CA VAL A 379 -27.84 15.15 -9.91
C VAL A 379 -28.93 14.23 -10.44
N THR A 380 -29.26 14.37 -11.72
CA THR A 380 -30.22 13.50 -12.39
C THR A 380 -29.47 12.41 -13.14
N MET A 381 -29.78 11.18 -12.82
CA MET A 381 -29.31 9.99 -13.52
C MET A 381 -30.36 9.49 -14.49
N LYS A 382 -29.94 9.12 -15.66
CA LYS A 382 -30.75 8.45 -16.70
C LYS A 382 -30.17 7.06 -16.98
N PRO A 383 -30.93 6.16 -17.61
CA PRO A 383 -30.41 4.85 -18.02
C PRO A 383 -29.08 4.99 -18.78
N GLY A 384 -28.10 4.19 -18.36
CA GLY A 384 -26.72 4.23 -18.88
C GLY A 384 -25.75 5.06 -18.02
N ASP A 385 -26.21 5.74 -16.98
CA ASP A 385 -25.35 6.53 -16.10
C ASP A 385 -24.80 5.71 -14.94
N SER A 386 -23.56 6.04 -14.54
CA SER A 386 -22.89 5.54 -13.35
C SER A 386 -22.47 6.73 -12.47
N LEU A 387 -22.86 6.67 -11.20
CA LEU A 387 -22.49 7.65 -10.18
C LEU A 387 -21.47 7.01 -9.25
N VAL A 388 -20.21 7.43 -9.34
CA VAL A 388 -19.14 7.03 -8.43
C VAL A 388 -19.04 8.05 -7.32
N SER A 389 -19.10 7.59 -6.07
CA SER A 389 -18.99 8.43 -4.88
C SER A 389 -17.88 7.91 -3.98
N THR A 390 -17.23 8.82 -3.26
CA THR A 390 -16.09 8.50 -2.40
C THR A 390 -16.24 9.05 -1.00
N ILE A 391 -15.54 8.43 -0.05
CA ILE A 391 -15.26 9.00 1.27
C ILE A 391 -13.77 9.36 1.27
N SER A 392 -13.46 10.59 1.62
CA SER A 392 -12.10 11.07 1.70
C SER A 392 -11.38 10.55 2.93
N MET A 393 -10.07 10.36 2.82
CA MET A 393 -9.20 10.11 3.97
C MET A 393 -9.22 11.31 4.89
N PRO A 394 -9.45 11.13 6.20
CA PRO A 394 -9.28 12.21 7.15
C PRO A 394 -7.79 12.64 7.16
N LYS A 395 -7.54 13.92 6.94
CA LYS A 395 -6.20 14.49 7.10
C LYS A 395 -5.84 14.58 8.58
N ASN A 396 -4.55 14.38 8.89
CA ASN A 396 -4.00 14.43 10.26
C ASN A 396 -4.65 13.50 11.30
N LEU A 397 -5.47 12.55 10.86
CA LEU A 397 -5.77 11.43 11.70
C LEU A 397 -4.58 10.45 11.61
N LEU A 398 -3.97 10.18 12.72
CA LEU A 398 -3.34 8.89 12.95
C LEU A 398 -4.43 7.88 12.65
N LEU A 399 -4.40 7.41 11.43
CA LEU A 399 -5.24 6.29 11.05
C LEU A 399 -4.98 5.24 12.09
N GLY A 400 -6.00 4.85 12.81
CA GLY A 400 -5.88 3.91 13.88
C GLY A 400 -5.07 2.72 13.40
N ALA A 401 -4.41 2.06 14.28
CA ALA A 401 -3.60 0.87 14.02
C ALA A 401 -4.20 -0.09 12.96
N GLN A 402 -5.50 -0.07 12.83
CA GLN A 402 -6.33 -0.84 11.93
C GLN A 402 -6.13 -0.54 10.44
N LEU A 403 -6.09 0.72 10.05
CA LEU A 403 -5.82 1.08 8.65
C LEU A 403 -4.34 0.92 8.30
N ARG A 404 -3.45 1.11 9.27
CA ARG A 404 -2.03 0.83 9.11
C ARG A 404 -1.74 -0.66 8.93
N ASN A 405 -2.51 -1.53 9.57
CA ASN A 405 -2.33 -2.98 9.45
C ASN A 405 -2.84 -3.54 8.12
N LYS A 406 -3.78 -2.85 7.46
CA LYS A 406 -4.33 -3.26 6.17
C LYS A 406 -3.39 -2.94 5.02
N ILE A 407 -2.65 -1.88 5.16
CA ILE A 407 -1.68 -1.42 4.20
C ILE A 407 -0.33 -1.70 4.84
N GLU A 408 0.35 -2.74 4.42
CA GLU A 408 1.61 -3.21 5.00
C GLU A 408 2.68 -2.11 5.18
N ARG A 409 2.44 -0.90 4.68
CA ARG A 409 3.36 0.23 4.68
C ARG A 409 2.85 1.49 5.39
N GLY A 410 1.76 1.40 6.10
CA GLY A 410 1.14 2.60 6.63
C GLY A 410 0.35 3.35 5.55
N VAL A 411 -0.55 4.21 5.96
CA VAL A 411 -1.25 5.08 5.06
C VAL A 411 -0.29 6.17 4.65
N ASP A 412 0.06 6.18 3.39
CA ASP A 412 0.74 7.31 2.79
C ASP A 412 -0.25 8.48 2.75
N ASP A 413 0.19 9.67 3.15
CA ASP A 413 -0.58 10.92 3.05
C ASP A 413 -0.99 11.26 1.61
N SER A 414 -0.44 10.52 0.64
CA SER A 414 -0.76 10.66 -0.78
C SER A 414 -2.08 10.01 -1.20
N SER A 415 -2.69 9.14 -0.36
CA SER A 415 -3.98 8.53 -0.70
C SER A 415 -5.15 9.37 -0.17
N PRO A 416 -5.80 10.15 -1.03
CA PRO A 416 -6.87 11.05 -0.59
C PRO A 416 -8.20 10.33 -0.34
N ILE A 417 -8.39 9.12 -0.88
CA ILE A 417 -9.67 8.40 -0.87
C ILE A 417 -9.60 7.23 0.12
N ARG A 418 -10.55 7.19 1.06
CA ARG A 418 -10.72 6.08 2.00
C ARG A 418 -11.48 4.93 1.38
N THR A 419 -12.62 5.20 0.76
CA THR A 419 -13.51 4.20 0.16
C THR A 419 -14.26 4.79 -1.03
N ALA A 420 -14.75 3.91 -1.90
CA ALA A 420 -15.58 4.28 -3.04
C ALA A 420 -16.68 3.26 -3.29
N ALA A 421 -17.78 3.73 -3.89
CA ALA A 421 -18.88 2.88 -4.32
C ALA A 421 -19.52 3.43 -5.60
N VAL A 422 -20.23 2.55 -6.33
CA VAL A 422 -20.90 2.89 -7.59
C VAL A 422 -22.40 2.63 -7.46
N LEU A 423 -23.20 3.63 -7.85
CA LEU A 423 -24.62 3.48 -8.14
C LEU A 423 -24.82 3.53 -9.66
N THR A 424 -25.49 2.53 -10.22
CA THR A 424 -25.75 2.47 -11.67
C THR A 424 -27.23 2.73 -11.95
N CYS A 425 -27.52 3.56 -12.95
CA CYS A 425 -28.88 3.76 -13.42
C CYS A 425 -29.13 2.90 -14.66
N VAL A 426 -30.12 2.03 -14.57
CA VAL A 426 -30.53 1.11 -15.66
C VAL A 426 -31.90 1.47 -16.19
N GLY A 427 -32.22 1.04 -17.42
CA GLY A 427 -33.53 1.26 -18.03
C GLY A 427 -34.57 0.25 -17.62
N GLU A 428 -34.15 -0.94 -17.19
CA GLU A 428 -35.00 -2.05 -16.82
C GLU A 428 -34.36 -2.90 -15.71
N PRO A 429 -35.13 -3.71 -14.99
CA PRO A 429 -34.59 -4.61 -13.98
C PRO A 429 -33.52 -5.54 -14.54
N GLN A 430 -32.50 -5.83 -13.75
CA GLN A 430 -31.42 -6.74 -14.09
C GLN A 430 -31.56 -8.06 -13.32
N PRO A 431 -31.18 -9.20 -13.91
CA PRO A 431 -31.19 -10.46 -13.18
C PRO A 431 -30.18 -10.43 -12.03
N PRO A 432 -30.45 -11.14 -10.92
CA PRO A 432 -29.62 -11.12 -9.73
C PRO A 432 -28.16 -11.55 -9.93
N ASP A 433 -27.87 -12.27 -10.99
CA ASP A 433 -26.52 -12.71 -11.37
C ASP A 433 -25.85 -11.81 -12.43
N ALA A 434 -26.44 -10.65 -12.74
CA ALA A 434 -25.81 -9.67 -13.62
C ALA A 434 -24.61 -9.01 -12.95
N PHE A 435 -23.51 -8.86 -13.68
CA PHE A 435 -22.42 -7.99 -13.28
C PHE A 435 -22.80 -6.52 -13.51
N ARG A 436 -22.31 -5.66 -12.66
CA ARG A 436 -22.40 -4.23 -12.88
C ARG A 436 -21.60 -3.86 -14.14
N PRO A 437 -22.14 -3.03 -15.04
CA PRO A 437 -21.36 -2.47 -16.15
C PRO A 437 -20.14 -1.70 -15.63
N GLY A 438 -19.06 -1.67 -16.41
CA GLY A 438 -17.90 -0.85 -16.11
C GLY A 438 -18.31 0.61 -15.88
N PHE A 439 -17.89 1.21 -14.77
CA PHE A 439 -18.39 2.56 -14.37
C PHE A 439 -17.98 3.69 -15.35
N CYS A 440 -16.94 3.48 -16.17
CA CYS A 440 -16.57 4.38 -17.28
C CYS A 440 -17.18 3.95 -18.63
N ASP A 441 -17.72 2.72 -18.74
CA ASP A 441 -18.24 2.18 -20.01
C ASP A 441 -19.65 2.71 -20.31
N ARG A 442 -19.75 3.56 -21.31
CA ARG A 442 -21.04 4.11 -21.75
C ARG A 442 -21.89 3.14 -22.59
N GLN A 443 -21.31 2.03 -23.05
CA GLN A 443 -22.05 0.97 -23.73
C GLN A 443 -22.87 0.11 -22.78
N GLN A 444 -22.58 0.16 -21.48
CA GLN A 444 -23.31 -0.54 -20.42
C GLN A 444 -23.46 -2.04 -20.71
N ARG A 445 -22.38 -2.71 -21.11
CA ARG A 445 -22.41 -4.14 -21.37
C ARG A 445 -22.73 -4.92 -20.10
N ILE A 446 -23.74 -5.78 -20.18
CA ILE A 446 -24.15 -6.65 -19.07
C ILE A 446 -23.60 -8.05 -19.32
N TYR A 447 -22.89 -8.58 -18.34
CA TYR A 447 -22.44 -9.96 -18.29
C TYR A 447 -23.20 -10.69 -17.17
N LEU A 448 -23.33 -12.02 -17.28
CA LEU A 448 -24.05 -12.83 -16.30
C LEU A 448 -23.11 -13.83 -15.64
N ALA A 449 -23.16 -13.95 -14.32
CA ALA A 449 -22.28 -14.84 -13.56
C ALA A 449 -22.56 -16.34 -13.88
N ARG A 450 -23.79 -16.68 -14.32
CA ARG A 450 -24.13 -18.03 -14.79
C ARG A 450 -23.26 -18.47 -15.98
N ASN A 451 -22.81 -17.53 -16.81
CA ASN A 451 -22.04 -17.79 -18.02
C ASN A 451 -20.53 -17.86 -17.77
N LEU A 452 -20.07 -17.69 -16.51
CA LEU A 452 -18.65 -17.78 -16.21
C LEU A 452 -18.09 -19.17 -16.52
N LYS A 453 -17.07 -19.23 -17.34
CA LYS A 453 -16.33 -20.45 -17.70
C LYS A 453 -15.40 -20.90 -16.57
N ARG A 454 -15.98 -21.35 -15.44
CA ARG A 454 -15.24 -21.75 -14.23
C ARG A 454 -14.35 -22.96 -14.44
N ASP A 455 -14.65 -23.78 -15.44
CA ASP A 455 -13.86 -24.93 -15.88
C ASP A 455 -12.49 -24.56 -16.47
N LEU A 456 -12.30 -23.31 -16.85
CA LEU A 456 -10.98 -22.79 -17.24
C LEU A 456 -10.03 -22.61 -16.06
N LEU A 457 -10.55 -22.57 -14.82
CA LEU A 457 -9.71 -22.43 -13.63
C LEU A 457 -9.12 -23.80 -13.24
N PRO A 458 -7.79 -23.96 -13.29
CA PRO A 458 -7.17 -25.20 -12.80
C PRO A 458 -7.44 -25.37 -11.31
N VAL A 459 -7.45 -26.63 -10.85
CA VAL A 459 -7.59 -26.98 -9.44
C VAL A 459 -6.28 -27.57 -8.96
N ALA A 460 -5.55 -26.81 -8.14
CA ALA A 460 -4.25 -27.21 -7.61
C ALA A 460 -4.30 -27.26 -6.07
N ALA A 461 -3.82 -28.36 -5.51
CA ALA A 461 -3.67 -28.47 -4.06
C ALA A 461 -2.65 -27.44 -3.55
N ALA A 462 -2.98 -26.79 -2.45
CA ALA A 462 -2.06 -25.89 -1.79
C ALA A 462 -0.88 -26.67 -1.18
N THR A 463 0.35 -26.25 -1.50
CA THR A 463 1.57 -26.92 -1.01
C THR A 463 1.96 -26.49 0.40
N ARG A 464 1.47 -25.35 0.87
CA ARG A 464 1.73 -24.74 2.18
C ARG A 464 0.52 -23.92 2.61
N SER A 465 0.64 -23.15 3.69
CA SER A 465 -0.38 -22.18 4.07
C SER A 465 -0.65 -21.19 2.93
N ILE A 466 -1.92 -21.01 2.61
CA ILE A 466 -2.38 -20.03 1.63
C ILE A 466 -2.77 -18.72 2.36
N PRO A 467 -2.68 -17.56 1.70
CA PRO A 467 -3.21 -16.32 2.23
C PRO A 467 -4.72 -16.43 2.55
N ARG A 468 -5.19 -15.68 3.53
CA ARG A 468 -6.62 -15.64 3.85
C ARG A 468 -7.41 -15.04 2.68
N ILE A 469 -8.30 -15.82 2.11
CA ILE A 469 -9.10 -15.42 0.94
C ILE A 469 -9.93 -14.16 1.22
N GLN A 470 -10.40 -13.97 2.47
CA GLN A 470 -11.18 -12.79 2.89
C GLN A 470 -10.42 -11.48 2.66
N GLN A 471 -9.11 -11.47 2.85
CA GLN A 471 -8.29 -10.29 2.57
C GLN A 471 -8.32 -9.93 1.08
N TYR A 472 -8.27 -10.92 0.19
CA TYR A 472 -8.29 -10.70 -1.25
C TYR A 472 -9.70 -10.38 -1.78
N ILE A 473 -10.74 -10.95 -1.18
CA ILE A 473 -12.12 -10.49 -1.38
C ILE A 473 -12.21 -8.99 -1.10
N ARG A 474 -11.62 -8.55 0.00
CA ARG A 474 -11.65 -7.15 0.40
C ARG A 474 -10.90 -6.22 -0.55
N PHE A 475 -9.75 -6.64 -1.07
CA PHE A 475 -9.00 -5.88 -2.06
C PHE A 475 -9.70 -5.74 -3.41
N THR A 476 -10.67 -6.61 -3.70
CA THR A 476 -11.36 -6.67 -4.99
C THR A 476 -12.83 -6.24 -4.95
N GLN A 477 -13.40 -6.02 -3.78
CA GLN A 477 -14.84 -5.77 -3.64
C GLN A 477 -15.26 -4.33 -4.00
N ARG A 478 -14.37 -3.34 -3.88
CA ARG A 478 -14.64 -1.94 -4.22
C ARG A 478 -14.12 -1.61 -5.62
N PRO A 479 -14.70 -0.61 -6.28
CA PRO A 479 -14.18 -0.19 -7.59
C PRO A 479 -12.76 0.38 -7.42
N TRP A 480 -11.87 -0.03 -8.30
CA TRP A 480 -10.56 0.59 -8.43
C TRP A 480 -10.73 1.86 -9.25
N VAL A 481 -11.04 2.95 -8.55
CA VAL A 481 -11.37 4.23 -9.19
C VAL A 481 -10.16 5.01 -9.66
N GLY A 482 -8.98 4.55 -9.33
CA GLY A 482 -7.73 5.12 -9.78
C GLY A 482 -7.61 5.02 -11.29
N THR A 483 -7.76 6.16 -11.92
CA THR A 483 -7.50 6.34 -13.35
C THR A 483 -6.10 6.88 -13.59
N CYS A 484 -5.41 7.29 -12.52
CA CYS A 484 -4.06 7.79 -12.59
C CYS A 484 -3.03 6.67 -12.55
N PHE A 485 -1.87 7.05 -12.99
CA PHE A 485 -0.73 6.20 -13.15
C PHE A 485 -0.15 5.67 -11.83
N PHE A 486 -0.23 6.45 -10.77
CA PHE A 486 0.35 6.11 -9.47
C PHE A 486 -0.61 5.41 -8.52
N GLY A 487 -1.90 5.31 -8.84
CA GLY A 487 -2.91 4.69 -7.98
C GLY A 487 -3.26 5.51 -6.74
N PHE A 488 -3.06 6.82 -6.77
CA PHE A 488 -3.33 7.69 -5.63
C PHE A 488 -4.82 7.88 -5.33
N GLU A 489 -5.67 7.63 -6.29
CA GLU A 489 -7.12 7.71 -6.14
C GLU A 489 -7.75 6.40 -5.67
N GLU A 490 -6.96 5.34 -5.57
CA GLU A 490 -7.49 4.06 -5.12
C GLU A 490 -7.92 4.11 -3.64
N PRO A 491 -9.06 3.50 -3.32
CA PRO A 491 -9.53 3.47 -1.94
C PRO A 491 -8.57 2.71 -1.02
N VAL A 492 -8.05 3.37 0.00
CA VAL A 492 -7.08 2.77 0.93
C VAL A 492 -7.63 1.60 1.75
N GLU A 493 -8.94 1.51 1.92
CA GLU A 493 -9.55 0.38 2.64
C GLU A 493 -9.47 -0.95 1.89
N ASN A 494 -9.25 -0.92 0.59
CA ASN A 494 -9.21 -2.13 -0.21
C ASN A 494 -8.01 -2.24 -1.14
N MET A 495 -7.21 -1.19 -1.30
CA MET A 495 -6.04 -1.28 -2.18
C MET A 495 -4.79 -0.65 -1.58
N PRO A 496 -3.67 -1.33 -1.75
CA PRO A 496 -2.35 -0.72 -1.66
C PRO A 496 -2.15 0.30 -2.78
N GLN A 497 -1.20 1.21 -2.61
CA GLN A 497 -1.04 2.36 -3.49
C GLN A 497 -0.18 2.11 -4.72
N TYR A 498 0.71 1.15 -4.65
CA TYR A 498 1.79 1.00 -5.61
C TYR A 498 1.51 -0.12 -6.62
N GLY A 499 1.94 0.03 -7.86
CA GLY A 499 1.70 -0.95 -8.91
C GLY A 499 2.19 -2.36 -8.60
N LEU A 500 3.32 -2.50 -7.87
CA LEU A 500 3.77 -3.80 -7.35
C LEU A 500 2.69 -4.48 -6.49
N GLU A 501 2.01 -3.71 -5.67
CA GLU A 501 0.97 -4.21 -4.75
C GLU A 501 -0.29 -4.58 -5.51
N TYR A 502 -0.65 -3.81 -6.54
CA TYR A 502 -1.69 -4.20 -7.50
C TYR A 502 -1.36 -5.52 -8.19
N GLY A 503 -0.12 -5.65 -8.69
CA GLY A 503 0.35 -6.90 -9.30
C GLY A 503 0.29 -8.08 -8.34
N ARG A 504 0.65 -7.87 -7.07
CA ARG A 504 0.56 -8.88 -6.02
C ARG A 504 -0.90 -9.27 -5.74
N VAL A 505 -1.79 -8.30 -5.55
CA VAL A 505 -3.22 -8.56 -5.30
C VAL A 505 -3.83 -9.30 -6.48
N ALA A 506 -3.63 -8.84 -7.70
CA ALA A 506 -4.15 -9.50 -8.89
C ALA A 506 -3.59 -10.93 -9.05
N GLY A 507 -2.27 -11.11 -8.91
CA GLY A 507 -1.63 -12.42 -9.03
C GLY A 507 -2.07 -13.41 -7.95
N ILE A 508 -2.13 -13.00 -6.69
CA ILE A 508 -2.56 -13.88 -5.59
C ILE A 508 -4.06 -14.18 -5.69
N SER A 509 -4.90 -13.20 -6.08
CA SER A 509 -6.33 -13.45 -6.33
C SER A 509 -6.54 -14.52 -7.39
N ALA A 510 -5.85 -14.42 -8.52
CA ALA A 510 -5.90 -15.43 -9.58
C ALA A 510 -5.43 -16.81 -9.08
N LEU A 511 -4.33 -16.87 -8.31
CA LEU A 511 -3.82 -18.11 -7.73
C LEU A 511 -4.78 -18.74 -6.72
N LEU A 512 -5.39 -17.94 -5.82
CA LEU A 512 -6.38 -18.44 -4.87
C LEU A 512 -7.58 -19.05 -5.58
N LEU A 513 -8.01 -18.47 -6.69
CA LEU A 513 -9.10 -19.01 -7.51
C LEU A 513 -8.73 -20.34 -8.17
N CYS A 514 -7.45 -20.61 -8.39
CA CYS A 514 -6.92 -21.87 -8.95
C CYS A 514 -6.62 -22.92 -7.86
N THR A 515 -6.95 -22.69 -6.59
CA THR A 515 -6.77 -23.69 -5.52
C THR A 515 -7.92 -24.68 -5.43
N ASP A 516 -7.73 -25.73 -4.63
CA ASP A 516 -8.73 -26.76 -4.32
C ASP A 516 -9.77 -26.35 -3.27
N LEU A 517 -9.84 -25.06 -2.91
CA LEU A 517 -10.93 -24.52 -2.11
C LEU A 517 -12.28 -24.75 -2.78
N LYS A 518 -13.33 -24.98 -1.98
CA LYS A 518 -14.68 -25.20 -2.49
C LYS A 518 -15.17 -24.00 -3.31
N PRO A 519 -16.02 -24.24 -4.35
CA PRO A 519 -16.56 -23.14 -5.16
C PRO A 519 -17.18 -22.02 -4.34
N GLU A 520 -17.96 -22.35 -3.30
CA GLU A 520 -18.66 -21.36 -2.45
C GLU A 520 -17.69 -20.48 -1.66
N GLN A 521 -16.50 -20.98 -1.35
CA GLN A 521 -15.45 -20.22 -0.67
C GLN A 521 -14.75 -19.25 -1.61
N LYS A 522 -14.71 -19.55 -2.91
CA LYS A 522 -14.02 -18.76 -3.93
C LYS A 522 -14.94 -17.79 -4.68
N GLU A 523 -16.24 -18.05 -4.70
CA GLU A 523 -17.18 -17.36 -5.59
C GLU A 523 -17.18 -15.84 -5.40
N LEU A 524 -17.15 -15.36 -4.16
CA LEU A 524 -17.14 -13.92 -3.90
C LEU A 524 -15.85 -13.26 -4.41
N LEU A 525 -14.69 -13.92 -4.24
CA LEU A 525 -13.44 -13.44 -4.83
C LEU A 525 -13.52 -13.46 -6.36
N LEU A 526 -14.08 -14.53 -6.93
CA LEU A 526 -14.22 -14.68 -8.39
C LEU A 526 -15.07 -13.55 -8.97
N VAL A 527 -16.26 -13.33 -8.41
CA VAL A 527 -17.19 -12.29 -8.86
C VAL A 527 -16.53 -10.90 -8.74
N ASN A 528 -15.91 -10.61 -7.61
CA ASN A 528 -15.26 -9.32 -7.40
C ASN A 528 -14.08 -9.12 -8.36
N PHE A 529 -13.25 -10.14 -8.55
CA PHE A 529 -12.07 -10.02 -9.42
C PHE A 529 -12.48 -9.88 -10.91
N VAL A 530 -13.52 -10.58 -11.34
CA VAL A 530 -14.12 -10.39 -12.67
C VAL A 530 -14.71 -8.98 -12.82
N GLN A 531 -15.39 -8.46 -11.77
CA GLN A 531 -15.91 -7.09 -11.79
C GLN A 531 -14.80 -6.03 -11.96
N ILE A 532 -13.66 -6.21 -11.29
CA ILE A 532 -12.49 -5.32 -11.50
C ILE A 532 -12.02 -5.38 -12.96
N GLY A 533 -11.98 -6.57 -13.56
CA GLY A 533 -11.63 -6.73 -14.97
C GLY A 533 -12.62 -6.04 -15.92
N ILE A 534 -13.93 -6.09 -15.62
CA ILE A 534 -14.97 -5.37 -16.35
C ILE A 534 -14.78 -3.86 -16.25
N ASP A 535 -14.46 -3.35 -15.05
CA ASP A 535 -14.23 -1.92 -14.82
C ASP A 535 -13.00 -1.42 -15.59
N LEU A 536 -11.86 -2.09 -15.46
CA LEU A 536 -10.62 -1.71 -16.15
C LEU A 536 -10.76 -1.86 -17.67
N GLY A 537 -11.42 -2.92 -18.17
CA GLY A 537 -11.74 -3.09 -19.58
C GLY A 537 -12.66 -1.99 -20.08
N GLY A 538 -13.65 -1.61 -19.28
CA GLY A 538 -14.55 -0.48 -19.54
C GLY A 538 -13.81 0.85 -19.67
N MET A 539 -12.79 1.09 -18.85
CA MET A 539 -11.92 2.28 -18.98
C MET A 539 -11.19 2.29 -20.34
N ILE A 540 -10.63 1.15 -20.76
CA ILE A 540 -9.95 1.04 -22.06
C ILE A 540 -10.94 1.32 -23.22
N ARG A 541 -12.13 0.73 -23.18
CA ARG A 541 -13.21 0.99 -24.17
C ARG A 541 -13.60 2.46 -24.22
N ALA A 542 -13.56 3.14 -23.08
CA ALA A 542 -13.87 4.56 -22.96
C ALA A 542 -12.69 5.48 -23.33
N GLY A 543 -11.56 4.92 -23.80
CA GLY A 543 -10.42 5.66 -24.33
C GLY A 543 -9.29 5.92 -23.33
N HIS A 544 -9.20 5.15 -22.24
CA HIS A 544 -8.03 5.22 -21.35
C HIS A 544 -6.76 4.78 -22.10
N PRO A 545 -5.64 5.52 -21.98
CA PRO A 545 -4.40 5.22 -22.72
C PRO A 545 -3.65 3.99 -22.20
N GLY A 546 -4.11 3.39 -21.11
CA GLY A 546 -3.44 2.28 -20.44
C GLY A 546 -2.57 2.74 -19.26
N TRP A 547 -1.78 1.81 -18.77
CA TRP A 547 -0.92 1.99 -17.59
C TRP A 547 0.49 1.57 -17.94
N THR A 548 1.36 2.55 -18.18
CA THR A 548 2.76 2.32 -18.56
C THR A 548 3.58 1.74 -17.40
N GLY A 549 4.68 1.07 -17.70
CA GLY A 549 5.51 0.37 -16.72
C GLY A 549 6.09 1.25 -15.61
N TRP A 550 6.71 2.34 -15.98
CA TRP A 550 7.32 3.36 -15.07
C TRP A 550 7.82 2.81 -13.73
N GLY A 551 8.75 1.86 -13.78
CA GLY A 551 9.29 1.28 -12.57
C GLY A 551 8.32 0.34 -11.82
N GLY A 552 7.31 -0.20 -12.50
CA GLY A 552 6.31 -1.11 -11.92
C GLY A 552 5.03 -0.42 -11.43
N HIS A 553 4.90 0.90 -11.54
CA HIS A 553 3.69 1.62 -11.12
C HIS A 553 2.43 1.19 -11.90
N GLY A 554 2.56 0.92 -13.20
CA GLY A 554 1.45 0.50 -14.06
C GLY A 554 1.10 -1.00 -13.99
N SER A 555 1.83 -1.81 -13.21
CA SER A 555 1.61 -3.26 -13.14
C SER A 555 0.28 -3.63 -12.48
N GLY A 556 -0.24 -4.81 -12.81
CA GLY A 556 -1.40 -5.42 -12.15
C GLY A 556 -2.76 -5.02 -12.73
N ARG A 557 -2.82 -4.21 -13.80
CA ARG A 557 -4.10 -3.80 -14.43
C ARG A 557 -4.50 -4.68 -15.61
N LYS A 558 -3.55 -5.23 -16.33
CA LYS A 558 -3.84 -6.09 -17.50
C LYS A 558 -4.41 -7.44 -17.09
N LEU A 559 -3.84 -8.07 -16.06
CA LEU A 559 -4.25 -9.41 -15.62
C LEU A 559 -5.74 -9.50 -15.28
N PRO A 560 -6.37 -8.62 -14.49
CA PRO A 560 -7.81 -8.67 -14.24
C PRO A 560 -8.66 -8.56 -15.52
N ILE A 561 -8.26 -7.74 -16.49
CA ILE A 561 -8.97 -7.59 -17.77
C ILE A 561 -8.96 -8.89 -18.55
N VAL A 562 -7.77 -9.47 -18.76
CA VAL A 562 -7.62 -10.73 -19.51
C VAL A 562 -8.34 -11.88 -18.79
N PHE A 563 -8.21 -11.95 -17.46
CA PHE A 563 -8.88 -12.94 -16.63
C PHE A 563 -10.40 -12.87 -16.78
N ALA A 564 -10.98 -11.67 -16.67
CA ALA A 564 -12.41 -11.46 -16.89
C ALA A 564 -12.82 -11.84 -18.31
N GLY A 565 -12.07 -11.42 -19.32
CA GLY A 565 -12.35 -11.74 -20.72
C GLY A 565 -12.42 -13.24 -20.99
N LEU A 566 -11.45 -14.00 -20.46
CA LEU A 566 -11.41 -15.46 -20.61
C LEU A 566 -12.63 -16.12 -19.96
N LEU A 567 -12.94 -15.74 -18.71
CA LEU A 567 -14.04 -16.36 -17.97
C LEU A 567 -15.42 -15.95 -18.47
N LEU A 568 -15.57 -14.72 -18.97
CA LEU A 568 -16.81 -14.22 -19.54
C LEU A 568 -16.99 -14.67 -21.00
N GLY A 569 -15.93 -15.20 -21.64
CA GLY A 569 -15.94 -15.50 -23.09
C GLY A 569 -15.98 -14.25 -23.96
N ASP A 570 -15.43 -13.15 -23.47
CA ASP A 570 -15.29 -11.89 -24.20
C ASP A 570 -13.88 -11.83 -24.84
N ASP A 571 -13.81 -12.12 -26.15
CA ASP A 571 -12.55 -12.17 -26.89
C ASP A 571 -11.84 -10.79 -26.96
N GLU A 572 -12.60 -9.70 -26.89
CA GLU A 572 -12.06 -8.33 -26.86
C GLU A 572 -11.26 -8.09 -25.59
N LEU A 573 -11.81 -8.46 -24.42
CA LEU A 573 -11.13 -8.33 -23.13
C LEU A 573 -10.01 -9.36 -23.00
N ALA A 574 -10.23 -10.60 -23.42
CA ALA A 574 -9.21 -11.66 -23.39
C ALA A 574 -7.99 -11.32 -24.23
N GLY A 575 -8.19 -10.65 -25.36
CA GLY A 575 -7.15 -10.17 -26.26
C GLY A 575 -6.93 -8.66 -26.20
N ILE A 576 -7.01 -8.03 -25.04
CA ILE A 576 -7.08 -6.57 -24.89
C ILE A 576 -5.95 -5.80 -25.60
N SER A 577 -4.72 -6.28 -25.56
CA SER A 577 -3.58 -5.64 -26.26
C SER A 577 -3.68 -5.77 -27.79
N LEU A 578 -4.36 -6.81 -28.30
CA LEU A 578 -4.62 -6.96 -29.73
C LEU A 578 -5.80 -6.10 -30.16
N SER A 579 -6.84 -6.02 -29.33
CA SER A 579 -8.04 -5.23 -29.60
C SER A 579 -7.75 -3.72 -29.53
N TYR A 580 -6.80 -3.33 -28.68
CA TYR A 580 -6.41 -1.94 -28.45
C TYR A 580 -4.88 -1.76 -28.54
N PRO A 581 -4.28 -1.85 -29.73
CA PRO A 581 -2.83 -1.90 -29.91
C PRO A 581 -2.10 -0.58 -29.57
N LYS A 582 -2.87 0.51 -29.33
CA LYS A 582 -2.31 1.81 -28.89
C LYS A 582 -2.33 1.97 -27.38
N VAL A 583 -2.91 1.03 -26.66
CA VAL A 583 -2.98 1.07 -25.19
C VAL A 583 -1.73 0.43 -24.62
N SER A 584 -1.08 1.13 -23.70
CA SER A 584 0.13 0.65 -23.02
C SER A 584 -0.22 -0.12 -21.74
N PHE A 585 0.45 -1.24 -21.54
CA PHE A 585 0.41 -1.99 -20.29
C PHE A 585 1.84 -2.19 -19.78
N GLY A 586 2.06 -1.91 -18.50
CA GLY A 586 3.36 -2.08 -17.88
C GLY A 586 3.92 -3.49 -17.99
N GLU A 587 3.04 -4.48 -17.93
CA GLU A 587 3.38 -5.88 -18.11
C GLU A 587 3.94 -6.17 -19.51
N ASP A 588 3.40 -5.57 -20.55
CA ASP A 588 3.87 -5.76 -21.93
C ASP A 588 5.19 -5.01 -22.16
N GLU A 589 5.31 -3.80 -21.62
CA GLU A 589 6.52 -2.96 -21.78
C GLU A 589 7.74 -3.57 -21.08
N GLN A 590 7.51 -4.33 -20.00
CA GLN A 590 8.56 -4.93 -19.18
C GLN A 590 8.84 -6.39 -19.52
N THR A 591 8.18 -6.93 -20.53
CA THR A 591 8.28 -8.33 -20.93
C THR A 591 8.82 -8.45 -22.35
N ALA A 592 9.84 -9.29 -22.53
CA ALA A 592 10.34 -9.69 -23.83
C ALA A 592 9.98 -11.16 -24.10
N TYR A 593 9.64 -11.45 -25.37
CA TYR A 593 9.38 -12.82 -25.83
C TYR A 593 10.63 -13.34 -26.53
N GLY A 594 11.14 -14.46 -26.10
CA GLY A 594 12.32 -15.09 -26.66
C GLY A 594 12.67 -16.40 -25.96
N ASP A 595 13.69 -17.07 -26.47
CA ASP A 595 14.18 -18.30 -25.86
C ASP A 595 15.14 -17.96 -24.71
N CYS A 596 14.71 -18.25 -23.48
CA CYS A 596 15.56 -18.13 -22.31
C CYS A 596 16.40 -19.41 -22.14
N TRP A 597 17.55 -19.29 -21.49
CA TRP A 597 18.41 -20.43 -21.12
C TRP A 597 17.70 -21.50 -20.26
N THR A 598 16.62 -21.14 -19.57
CA THR A 598 15.76 -22.05 -18.83
C THR A 598 14.72 -22.76 -19.69
N GLY A 599 14.63 -22.45 -20.98
CA GLY A 599 13.56 -22.90 -21.90
C GLY A 599 12.27 -22.07 -21.81
N ALA A 600 12.21 -21.04 -20.96
CA ALA A 600 11.08 -20.13 -20.92
C ALA A 600 11.03 -19.28 -22.19
N LYS A 601 9.81 -18.97 -22.65
CA LYS A 601 9.57 -18.13 -23.84
C LYS A 601 9.32 -16.66 -23.51
N VAL A 602 9.18 -16.33 -22.24
CA VAL A 602 8.92 -14.98 -21.77
C VAL A 602 9.98 -14.61 -20.76
N VAL A 603 10.60 -13.47 -20.93
CA VAL A 603 11.65 -12.96 -20.06
C VAL A 603 11.21 -11.60 -19.52
N PHE A 604 11.28 -11.42 -18.21
CA PHE A 604 11.15 -10.10 -17.61
C PHE A 604 12.40 -9.28 -17.88
N ALA A 605 12.24 -8.15 -18.58
CA ALA A 605 13.33 -7.32 -19.02
C ALA A 605 13.65 -6.13 -18.09
N GLY A 606 12.98 -6.02 -16.96
CA GLY A 606 13.14 -4.91 -16.01
C GLY A 606 12.54 -3.59 -16.49
N HIS A 607 12.98 -2.50 -15.89
CA HIS A 607 12.39 -1.17 -16.13
C HIS A 607 12.66 -0.56 -17.51
N SER A 608 13.67 -1.01 -18.20
CA SER A 608 14.09 -0.45 -19.50
C SER A 608 13.56 -1.20 -20.71
N GLY A 609 12.94 -2.35 -20.51
CA GLY A 609 12.57 -3.23 -21.62
C GLY A 609 13.82 -3.74 -22.37
N ILE A 610 13.67 -4.84 -23.09
CA ILE A 610 14.66 -5.30 -24.08
C ILE A 610 13.94 -5.32 -25.43
N ASP A 611 14.56 -4.77 -26.44
CA ASP A 611 14.08 -4.97 -27.80
C ASP A 611 14.26 -6.44 -28.17
N ALA A 612 13.15 -7.13 -28.42
CA ALA A 612 13.18 -8.56 -28.70
C ALA A 612 13.93 -8.91 -30.01
N ALA A 613 14.05 -7.96 -30.94
CA ALA A 613 14.73 -8.16 -32.21
C ALA A 613 16.24 -7.90 -32.12
N THR A 614 16.67 -6.98 -31.27
CA THR A 614 18.09 -6.57 -31.16
C THR A 614 18.76 -7.07 -29.88
N GLY A 615 17.99 -7.49 -28.86
CA GLY A 615 18.54 -7.81 -27.55
C GLY A 615 19.08 -6.60 -26.77
N GLU A 616 18.91 -5.39 -27.29
CA GLU A 616 19.37 -4.16 -26.68
C GLU A 616 18.31 -3.58 -25.74
N GLY A 617 18.77 -3.07 -24.60
CA GLY A 617 17.90 -2.36 -23.66
C GLY A 617 17.35 -1.09 -24.31
N ARG A 618 16.02 -0.93 -24.35
CA ARG A 618 15.41 0.34 -24.75
C ARG A 618 15.77 1.39 -23.72
N SER A 619 16.68 2.31 -24.08
CA SER A 619 16.90 3.50 -23.28
C SER A 619 15.59 4.30 -23.24
N ARG A 620 15.14 4.69 -22.07
CA ARG A 620 14.02 5.62 -21.94
C ARG A 620 14.39 6.89 -22.70
N GLY A 621 13.76 7.11 -23.84
CA GLY A 621 13.71 8.44 -24.41
C GLY A 621 13.02 9.33 -23.38
N SER A 622 13.71 10.37 -22.93
CA SER A 622 13.14 11.48 -22.16
C SER A 622 12.01 12.10 -23.00
N GLY A 623 10.77 11.78 -22.67
CA GLY A 623 9.58 12.42 -23.18
C GLY A 623 8.78 12.96 -22.02
#